data_2e45345efdaca678fe026db7afae3eda
#
_entry.id   2e45345efdaca678fe026db7afae3eda
#
_cell.length_a   1.000
_cell.length_b   1.000
_cell.length_c   1.000
_cell.angle_alpha   90.00
_cell.angle_beta   90.00
_cell.angle_gamma   90.00
#
_symmetry.space_group_name_H-M   'P 1'
#
loop_
_entity.id
_entity.type
_entity.pdbx_description
1 polymer ?
#
loop_
_entity_poly.entity_id
_entity_poly.type
_entity_poly.pdbx_seq_one_letter_code
_entity_poly.pdbx_strand_id
1 'polypeptide(L)'
;MAVERTFSIIKPDATERNLTGAINAMIEQAGLRIIAQRRVRITREQAETFYAVHRARPFFGSLTDFMSSGPCVVMALAAPDAIKKWRTLMGATDPAKADAGTLRKEFGSSIEFNATHGSDAPETAAFELGYFFRGMEL
;
A
#
# COMPACT_ATOMS: atom_id res chain seq x y z
N MET A 1 -21.92 7.76 8.80
CA MET A 1 -20.59 7.49 9.35
C MET A 1 -19.55 8.41 8.71
N ALA A 2 -18.59 8.84 9.50
CA ALA A 2 -17.55 9.70 8.98
C ALA A 2 -16.67 8.95 7.99
N VAL A 3 -16.26 9.64 6.94
CA VAL A 3 -15.32 9.10 5.96
C VAL A 3 -13.91 9.13 6.57
N GLU A 4 -13.23 7.99 6.47
CA GLU A 4 -11.84 7.85 6.87
C GLU A 4 -10.96 7.72 5.64
N ARG A 5 -9.73 8.21 5.73
CA ARG A 5 -8.74 8.06 4.66
C ARG A 5 -7.62 7.14 5.09
N THR A 6 -7.12 6.35 4.16
CA THR A 6 -5.96 5.51 4.40
C THR A 6 -5.00 5.60 3.22
N PHE A 7 -3.74 5.28 3.48
CA PHE A 7 -2.69 5.29 2.46
C PHE A 7 -2.42 3.89 1.96
N SER A 8 -2.15 3.77 0.67
CA SER A 8 -1.86 2.49 0.03
C SER A 8 -0.72 2.64 -0.97
N ILE A 9 0.05 1.58 -1.15
CA ILE A 9 1.02 1.47 -2.22
C ILE A 9 0.78 0.17 -2.97
N ILE A 10 0.77 0.24 -4.30
CA ILE A 10 0.94 -0.93 -5.14
C ILE A 10 2.45 -1.04 -5.34
N LYS A 11 3.03 -2.12 -4.82
CA LYS A 11 4.48 -2.29 -4.74
C LYS A 11 5.10 -2.66 -6.09
N PRO A 12 6.44 -2.52 -6.23
CA PRO A 12 7.11 -2.82 -7.49
C PRO A 12 6.89 -4.23 -8.03
N ASP A 13 6.70 -5.23 -7.19
CA ASP A 13 6.41 -6.59 -7.66
C ASP A 13 5.11 -6.66 -8.44
N ALA A 14 4.09 -5.90 -8.03
CA ALA A 14 2.80 -5.86 -8.72
C ALA A 14 2.84 -4.94 -9.95
N THR A 15 3.51 -3.78 -9.87
CA THR A 15 3.61 -2.90 -11.04
C THR A 15 4.41 -3.54 -12.16
N GLU A 16 5.47 -4.28 -11.85
CA GLU A 16 6.25 -5.01 -12.84
C GLU A 16 5.40 -6.03 -13.59
N ARG A 17 4.44 -6.64 -12.92
CA ARG A 17 3.52 -7.62 -13.51
C ARG A 17 2.28 -6.97 -14.15
N ASN A 18 2.26 -5.64 -14.23
CA ASN A 18 1.17 -4.88 -14.85
C ASN A 18 -0.20 -5.12 -14.17
N LEU A 19 -0.20 -5.15 -12.83
CA LEU A 19 -1.40 -5.47 -12.06
C LEU A 19 -2.14 -4.26 -11.50
N THR A 20 -1.69 -3.03 -11.79
CA THR A 20 -2.31 -1.81 -11.22
C THR A 20 -3.82 -1.76 -11.52
N GLY A 21 -4.22 -2.03 -12.77
CA GLY A 21 -5.63 -2.01 -13.13
C GLY A 21 -6.47 -3.06 -12.42
N ALA A 22 -5.94 -4.28 -12.31
CA ALA A 22 -6.64 -5.36 -11.60
C ALA A 22 -6.83 -5.03 -10.12
N ILE A 23 -5.80 -4.47 -9.49
CA ILE A 23 -5.86 -4.06 -8.08
C ILE A 23 -6.84 -2.90 -7.89
N ASN A 24 -6.79 -1.89 -8.78
CA ASN A 24 -7.73 -0.78 -8.74
C ASN A 24 -9.18 -1.26 -8.84
N ALA A 25 -9.45 -2.22 -9.71
CA ALA A 25 -10.78 -2.78 -9.87
C ALA A 25 -11.26 -3.44 -8.57
N MET A 26 -10.41 -4.19 -7.90
CA MET A 26 -10.76 -4.81 -6.62
C MET A 26 -11.02 -3.77 -5.53
N ILE A 27 -10.23 -2.70 -5.50
CA ILE A 27 -10.43 -1.58 -4.55
C ILE A 27 -11.81 -0.97 -4.75
N GLU A 28 -12.15 -0.63 -5.97
CA GLU A 28 -13.42 0.04 -6.26
C GLU A 28 -14.62 -0.88 -6.03
N GLN A 29 -14.50 -2.15 -6.39
CA GLN A 29 -15.55 -3.14 -6.14
C GLN A 29 -15.79 -3.36 -4.64
N ALA A 30 -14.78 -3.18 -3.81
CA ALA A 30 -14.92 -3.29 -2.36
C ALA A 30 -15.55 -2.06 -1.70
N GLY A 31 -15.83 -1.00 -2.47
CA GLY A 31 -16.46 0.21 -1.96
C GLY A 31 -15.49 1.26 -1.44
N LEU A 32 -14.20 1.09 -1.70
CA LEU A 32 -13.19 2.09 -1.40
C LEU A 32 -13.06 3.05 -2.58
N ARG A 33 -13.00 4.35 -2.30
CA ARG A 33 -12.77 5.35 -3.35
C ARG A 33 -11.29 5.68 -3.45
N ILE A 34 -10.76 5.66 -4.67
CA ILE A 34 -9.40 6.14 -4.93
C ILE A 34 -9.50 7.64 -5.14
N ILE A 35 -9.12 8.43 -4.13
CA ILE A 35 -9.24 9.89 -4.20
C ILE A 35 -7.98 10.59 -4.68
N ALA A 36 -6.85 9.90 -4.69
CA ALA A 36 -5.61 10.38 -5.30
C ALA A 36 -4.77 9.16 -5.66
N GLN A 37 -4.07 9.22 -6.79
CA GLN A 37 -3.23 8.11 -7.25
C GLN A 37 -2.11 8.67 -8.11
N ARG A 38 -0.88 8.24 -7.85
CA ARG A 38 0.28 8.59 -8.68
C ARG A 38 1.21 7.41 -8.83
N ARG A 39 1.71 7.22 -10.06
CA ARG A 39 2.81 6.29 -10.31
C ARG A 39 4.11 7.04 -10.10
N VAL A 40 4.93 6.56 -9.19
CA VAL A 40 6.18 7.23 -8.79
C VAL A 40 7.32 6.22 -8.72
N ARG A 41 8.54 6.76 -8.76
CA ARG A 41 9.74 5.99 -8.51
C ARG A 41 10.42 6.64 -7.33
N ILE A 42 10.41 5.97 -6.19
CA ILE A 42 11.01 6.52 -4.98
C ILE A 42 12.49 6.19 -4.93
N THR A 43 13.27 7.11 -4.37
CA THR A 43 14.69 6.87 -4.12
C THR A 43 14.85 5.96 -2.90
N ARG A 44 16.03 5.37 -2.76
CA ARG A 44 16.33 4.58 -1.55
C ARG A 44 16.18 5.43 -0.29
N GLU A 45 16.63 6.68 -0.33
CA GLU A 45 16.50 7.59 0.82
C GLU A 45 15.05 7.87 1.17
N GLN A 46 14.20 8.05 0.17
CA GLN A 46 12.76 8.22 0.40
C GLN A 46 12.13 6.98 1.01
N ALA A 47 12.53 5.80 0.55
CA ALA A 47 12.06 4.55 1.13
C ALA A 47 12.52 4.39 2.56
N GLU A 48 13.77 4.74 2.86
CA GLU A 48 14.31 4.67 4.22
C GLU A 48 13.58 5.61 5.18
N THR A 49 13.23 6.80 4.72
CA THR A 49 12.47 7.76 5.52
C THR A 49 11.04 7.27 5.75
N PHE A 50 10.40 6.78 4.70
CA PHE A 50 9.03 6.26 4.79
C PHE A 50 8.93 5.10 5.77
N TYR A 51 9.88 4.17 5.73
CA TYR A 51 9.91 2.99 6.57
C TYR A 51 10.78 3.16 7.82
N ALA A 52 11.05 4.40 8.26
CA ALA A 52 11.97 4.69 9.36
C ALA A 52 11.60 3.96 10.66
N VAL A 53 10.30 3.69 10.89
CA VAL A 53 9.86 2.95 12.08
C VAL A 53 10.42 1.51 12.11
N HIS A 54 10.84 0.98 10.96
CA HIS A 54 11.41 -0.36 10.85
C HIS A 54 12.93 -0.37 10.77
N ARG A 55 13.58 0.78 11.01
CA ARG A 55 15.03 0.94 10.80
C ARG A 55 15.89 -0.11 11.53
N ALA A 56 15.46 -0.53 12.71
CA ALA A 56 16.17 -1.53 13.50
C ALA A 56 15.84 -2.98 13.12
N ARG A 57 14.91 -3.19 12.19
CA ARG A 57 14.50 -4.53 11.79
C ARG A 57 15.48 -5.15 10.80
N PRO A 58 15.73 -6.48 10.88
CA PRO A 58 16.65 -7.14 9.93
C PRO A 58 16.25 -6.97 8.46
N PHE A 59 14.95 -6.86 8.17
CA PHE A 59 14.45 -6.74 6.79
C PHE A 59 14.52 -5.32 6.22
N PHE A 60 14.95 -4.33 7.00
CA PHE A 60 14.90 -2.92 6.58
C PHE A 60 15.68 -2.69 5.28
N GLY A 61 16.90 -3.24 5.17
CA GLY A 61 17.73 -3.08 3.97
C GLY A 61 17.10 -3.67 2.73
N SER A 62 16.58 -4.90 2.81
CA SER A 62 15.94 -5.53 1.65
C SER A 62 14.62 -4.87 1.30
N LEU A 63 13.85 -4.40 2.28
CA LEU A 63 12.61 -3.68 2.04
C LEU A 63 12.86 -2.37 1.29
N THR A 64 13.84 -1.57 1.73
CA THR A 64 14.13 -0.29 1.09
C THR A 64 14.76 -0.47 -0.28
N ASP A 65 15.60 -1.49 -0.48
CA ASP A 65 16.10 -1.87 -1.80
C ASP A 65 14.95 -2.22 -2.74
N PHE A 66 14.03 -3.06 -2.28
CA PHE A 66 12.90 -3.50 -3.07
C PHE A 66 11.98 -2.34 -3.45
N MET A 67 11.61 -1.51 -2.47
CA MET A 67 10.68 -0.40 -2.71
C MET A 67 11.26 0.67 -3.65
N SER A 68 12.58 0.79 -3.72
CA SER A 68 13.25 1.72 -4.65
C SER A 68 13.69 1.06 -5.96
N SER A 69 13.41 -0.23 -6.16
CA SER A 69 13.89 -0.98 -7.32
C SER A 69 13.12 -0.70 -8.61
N GLY A 70 11.94 -0.15 -8.53
CA GLY A 70 11.09 0.12 -9.70
C GLY A 70 9.90 0.99 -9.33
N PRO A 71 9.04 1.30 -10.31
CA PRO A 71 7.86 2.12 -10.05
C PRO A 71 6.92 1.47 -9.05
N CYS A 72 6.29 2.31 -8.23
CA CYS A 72 5.17 1.91 -7.40
C CYS A 72 4.03 2.91 -7.60
N VAL A 73 2.83 2.56 -7.15
CA VAL A 73 1.66 3.44 -7.25
C VAL A 73 1.21 3.78 -5.84
N VAL A 74 1.31 5.07 -5.51
CA VAL A 74 0.86 5.56 -4.21
C VAL A 74 -0.57 6.07 -4.34
N MET A 75 -1.41 5.76 -3.33
CA MET A 75 -2.83 6.08 -3.38
C MET A 75 -3.33 6.56 -2.04
N ALA A 76 -4.32 7.47 -2.10
CA ALA A 76 -5.17 7.79 -0.97
C ALA A 76 -6.53 7.15 -1.22
N LEU A 77 -7.01 6.38 -0.26
CA LEU A 77 -8.30 5.69 -0.33
C LEU A 77 -9.24 6.27 0.73
N ALA A 78 -10.52 6.36 0.39
CA ALA A 78 -11.52 6.91 1.30
C ALA A 78 -12.76 6.03 1.38
N ALA A 79 -13.26 5.81 2.58
CA ALA A 79 -14.52 5.13 2.86
C ALA A 79 -14.78 5.21 4.38
N PRO A 80 -16.00 4.92 4.86
CA PRO A 80 -16.16 4.63 6.28
C PRO A 80 -15.28 3.42 6.64
N ASP A 81 -14.53 3.50 7.75
CA ASP A 81 -13.60 2.44 8.17
C ASP A 81 -12.57 2.06 7.09
N ALA A 82 -12.04 3.03 6.36
CA ALA A 82 -11.15 2.77 5.23
C ALA A 82 -9.92 1.93 5.60
N ILE A 83 -9.31 2.19 6.76
CA ILE A 83 -8.12 1.45 7.20
C ILE A 83 -8.46 -0.04 7.33
N LYS A 84 -9.54 -0.36 8.04
CA LYS A 84 -9.95 -1.74 8.26
C LYS A 84 -10.39 -2.41 6.96
N LYS A 85 -11.18 -1.70 6.14
CA LYS A 85 -11.64 -2.23 4.84
C LYS A 85 -10.48 -2.56 3.92
N TRP A 86 -9.50 -1.65 3.84
CA TRP A 86 -8.34 -1.87 2.99
C TRP A 86 -7.50 -3.05 3.49
N ARG A 87 -7.26 -3.12 4.80
CA ARG A 87 -6.48 -4.23 5.35
C ARG A 87 -7.18 -5.58 5.17
N THR A 88 -8.50 -5.61 5.29
CA THR A 88 -9.29 -6.82 5.04
C THR A 88 -9.19 -7.24 3.56
N LEU A 89 -9.28 -6.28 2.64
CA LEU A 89 -9.16 -6.55 1.21
C LEU A 89 -7.75 -7.04 0.84
N MET A 90 -6.72 -6.45 1.45
CA MET A 90 -5.34 -6.89 1.22
C MET A 90 -5.10 -8.32 1.70
N GLY A 91 -5.67 -8.69 2.84
CA GLY A 91 -5.46 -9.99 3.46
C GLY A 91 -4.20 -10.03 4.33
N ALA A 92 -3.88 -11.22 4.81
CA ALA A 92 -2.73 -11.43 5.68
C ALA A 92 -1.41 -11.01 5.00
N THR A 93 -0.48 -10.51 5.81
CA THR A 93 0.84 -10.08 5.32
C THR A 93 1.57 -11.19 4.57
N ASP A 94 1.45 -12.43 5.05
CA ASP A 94 1.97 -13.59 4.34
C ASP A 94 0.90 -14.08 3.36
N PRO A 95 1.14 -14.01 2.04
CA PRO A 95 0.16 -14.47 1.05
C PRO A 95 -0.27 -15.93 1.23
N ALA A 96 0.61 -16.78 1.74
CA ALA A 96 0.28 -18.19 1.98
C ALA A 96 -0.80 -18.34 3.05
N LYS A 97 -0.94 -17.37 3.95
CA LYS A 97 -1.92 -17.37 5.04
C LYS A 97 -3.13 -16.49 4.74
N ALA A 98 -3.15 -15.82 3.59
CA ALA A 98 -4.23 -14.93 3.22
C ALA A 98 -5.44 -15.73 2.72
N ASP A 99 -6.63 -15.20 3.03
CA ASP A 99 -7.88 -15.83 2.61
C ASP A 99 -8.10 -15.69 1.10
N ALA A 100 -8.84 -16.63 0.53
CA ALA A 100 -9.24 -16.56 -0.88
C ALA A 100 -9.98 -15.25 -1.15
N GLY A 101 -9.72 -14.64 -2.31
CA GLY A 101 -10.35 -13.39 -2.71
C GLY A 101 -9.64 -12.13 -2.23
N THR A 102 -8.62 -12.26 -1.37
CA THR A 102 -7.82 -11.11 -0.96
C THR A 102 -6.74 -10.79 -2.00
N LEU A 103 -6.29 -9.54 -2.02
CA LEU A 103 -5.25 -9.09 -2.95
C LEU A 103 -3.97 -9.91 -2.82
N ARG A 104 -3.53 -10.14 -1.59
CA ARG A 104 -2.28 -10.86 -1.36
C ARG A 104 -2.37 -12.33 -1.73
N LYS A 105 -3.54 -12.94 -1.55
CA LYS A 105 -3.74 -14.32 -1.99
C LYS A 105 -3.68 -14.43 -3.51
N GLU A 106 -4.29 -13.46 -4.21
CA GLU A 106 -4.34 -13.47 -5.67
C GLU A 106 -3.01 -13.09 -6.31
N PHE A 107 -2.31 -12.10 -5.75
CA PHE A 107 -1.18 -11.45 -6.42
C PHE A 107 0.14 -11.49 -5.64
N GLY A 108 0.12 -11.80 -4.35
CA GLY A 108 1.34 -11.86 -3.54
C GLY A 108 2.10 -13.16 -3.73
N SER A 109 3.42 -13.11 -3.64
CA SER A 109 4.29 -14.28 -3.76
C SER A 109 4.92 -14.68 -2.43
N SER A 110 5.28 -13.70 -1.60
CA SER A 110 5.95 -13.91 -0.32
C SER A 110 5.63 -12.76 0.61
N ILE A 111 6.10 -12.83 1.84
CA ILE A 111 5.92 -11.74 2.82
C ILE A 111 6.51 -10.43 2.30
N GLU A 112 7.67 -10.46 1.64
CA GLU A 112 8.30 -9.29 1.08
C GLU A 112 7.63 -8.84 -0.22
N PHE A 113 7.27 -9.77 -1.10
CA PHE A 113 6.63 -9.49 -2.39
C PHE A 113 5.13 -9.78 -2.28
N ASN A 114 4.44 -8.99 -1.47
CA ASN A 114 3.02 -9.20 -1.17
C ASN A 114 2.09 -8.18 -1.81
N ALA A 115 2.54 -7.58 -2.89
CA ALA A 115 1.80 -6.74 -3.84
C ALA A 115 1.43 -5.35 -3.33
N THR A 116 0.97 -5.19 -2.09
CA THR A 116 0.43 -3.91 -1.61
C THR A 116 0.84 -3.60 -0.18
N HIS A 117 0.80 -2.29 0.13
CA HIS A 117 1.02 -1.74 1.47
C HIS A 117 -0.23 -0.97 1.88
N GLY A 118 -0.53 -0.97 3.16
CA GLY A 118 -1.59 -0.16 3.74
C GLY A 118 -1.22 0.33 5.13
N SER A 119 -1.73 1.50 5.48
CA SER A 119 -1.57 2.02 6.84
C SER A 119 -2.29 1.11 7.83
N ASP A 120 -1.77 1.03 9.05
CA ASP A 120 -2.33 0.14 10.08
C ASP A 120 -3.10 0.87 11.18
N ALA A 121 -3.05 2.19 11.21
CA ALA A 121 -3.73 3.00 12.23
C ALA A 121 -3.95 4.43 11.72
N PRO A 122 -4.85 5.22 12.36
CA PRO A 122 -5.05 6.62 11.96
C PRO A 122 -3.77 7.45 11.97
N GLU A 123 -2.88 7.22 12.92
CA GLU A 123 -1.62 7.97 13.03
C GLU A 123 -0.69 7.66 11.87
N THR A 124 -0.56 6.39 11.52
CA THR A 124 0.29 6.00 10.38
C THR A 124 -0.32 6.44 9.06
N ALA A 125 -1.65 6.40 8.94
CA ALA A 125 -2.32 6.91 7.75
C ALA A 125 -2.05 8.42 7.56
N ALA A 126 -2.15 9.21 8.64
CA ALA A 126 -1.89 10.64 8.57
C ALA A 126 -0.45 10.93 8.13
N PHE A 127 0.53 10.25 8.71
CA PHE A 127 1.94 10.40 8.33
C PHE A 127 2.17 10.01 6.88
N GLU A 128 1.69 8.85 6.49
CA GLU A 128 1.97 8.28 5.16
C GLU A 128 1.28 9.08 4.05
N LEU A 129 0.05 9.52 4.27
CA LEU A 129 -0.64 10.40 3.33
C LEU A 129 0.10 11.73 3.16
N GLY A 130 0.51 12.34 4.29
CA GLY A 130 1.24 13.62 4.27
C GLY A 130 2.62 13.50 3.67
N TYR A 131 3.22 12.32 3.66
CA TYR A 131 4.53 12.12 3.06
C TYR A 131 4.46 12.20 1.52
N PHE A 132 3.40 11.69 0.90
CA PHE A 132 3.28 11.62 -0.55
C PHE A 132 2.33 12.64 -1.18
N PHE A 133 1.34 13.14 -0.45
CA PHE A 133 0.30 14.00 -1.01
C PHE A 133 0.21 15.33 -0.29
N ARG A 134 -0.10 16.37 -1.07
CA ARG A 134 -0.45 17.68 -0.50
C ARG A 134 -1.91 17.64 -0.04
N GLY A 135 -2.25 18.45 0.96
CA GLY A 135 -3.62 18.55 1.45
C GLY A 135 -4.64 18.85 0.35
N MET A 136 -4.25 19.69 -0.62
CA MET A 136 -5.12 20.06 -1.73
C MET A 136 -5.39 18.92 -2.73
N GLU A 137 -4.62 17.84 -2.67
CA GLU A 137 -4.82 16.66 -3.53
C GLU A 137 -5.84 15.70 -2.92
N LEU A 138 -6.18 15.89 -1.68
CA LEU A 138 -7.06 15.02 -0.92
C LEU A 138 -8.39 15.70 -0.61
#